data_16c476930bed47bd19c98f92af512aae
#
_entry.id   16c476930bed47bd19c98f92af512aae
#
_cell.length_a   1.000
_cell.length_b   1.000
_cell.length_c   1.000
_cell.angle_alpha   90.00
_cell.angle_beta   90.00
_cell.angle_gamma   90.00
#
_symmetry.space_group_name_H-M   'P 1'
#
loop_
_entity.id
_entity.type
_entity.pdbx_description
1 polymer ?
#
loop_
_entity_poly.entity_id
_entity_poly.type
_entity_poly.pdbx_seq_one_letter_code
_entity_poly.pdbx_strand_id
1 'polypeptide(L)'
;EVIAENRKGDEHSFLGHCCPASDIPAQARALYAVNPIRHTPDVDYTPVPLEPLTGESLDMTWCACRSISPIHREYMRNMGVRSSLSLSLMVDGRLWGMILCHHATAHQVSPMLRSYLQMMAQVTGDALRVSIQKEAEDHAEAISSQMRRVLNELDYEDRSLLESLEQRHELLEAFEADALLVRLHGQKIAIGREAPSGIMSLVEQEVAEDAKEAPVFSDRIGERVPVLNDPTRRAWLGGFLYSRLSSGRDDALLFLRAESVRNETWA
;
A
#
# COMPACT_ATOMS: atom_id res chain seq x y z
N GLU A 1 -8.82 -5.15 0.05
CA GLU A 1 -9.82 -4.89 -1.01
C GLU A 1 -9.87 -6.05 -2.00
N VAL A 2 -11.07 -6.37 -2.50
CA VAL A 2 -11.27 -7.34 -3.59
C VAL A 2 -11.13 -6.61 -4.91
N ILE A 3 -10.00 -6.79 -5.59
CA ILE A 3 -9.65 -6.05 -6.82
C ILE A 3 -10.09 -6.75 -8.11
N ALA A 4 -10.39 -8.04 -8.04
CA ALA A 4 -10.87 -8.81 -9.18
C ALA A 4 -11.75 -9.96 -8.70
N GLU A 5 -12.76 -10.29 -9.47
CA GLU A 5 -13.72 -11.34 -9.16
C GLU A 5 -14.13 -12.08 -10.43
N ASN A 6 -14.27 -13.40 -10.31
CA ASN A 6 -14.96 -14.24 -11.30
C ASN A 6 -15.97 -15.12 -10.56
N ARG A 7 -17.25 -14.94 -10.85
CA ARG A 7 -18.36 -15.61 -10.18
C ARG A 7 -19.27 -16.32 -11.18
N LYS A 8 -19.99 -17.30 -10.69
CA LYS A 8 -20.94 -18.07 -11.48
C LYS A 8 -22.38 -17.62 -11.18
N GLY A 9 -23.10 -17.22 -12.22
CA GLY A 9 -24.51 -16.83 -12.08
C GLY A 9 -24.71 -15.52 -11.30
N ASP A 10 -25.81 -15.44 -10.54
CA ASP A 10 -26.25 -14.27 -9.76
C ASP A 10 -25.77 -14.31 -8.30
N GLU A 11 -24.65 -14.97 -8.02
CA GLU A 11 -24.06 -14.96 -6.67
C GLU A 11 -23.70 -13.54 -6.22
N HIS A 12 -23.66 -13.33 -4.90
CA HIS A 12 -23.28 -12.01 -4.34
C HIS A 12 -21.88 -11.61 -4.79
N SER A 13 -21.71 -10.35 -5.20
CA SER A 13 -20.41 -9.81 -5.59
C SER A 13 -19.67 -9.22 -4.40
N PHE A 14 -18.38 -9.55 -4.30
CA PHE A 14 -17.45 -8.95 -3.33
C PHE A 14 -16.50 -7.94 -3.98
N LEU A 15 -16.62 -7.69 -5.29
CA LEU A 15 -15.73 -6.75 -5.99
C LEU A 15 -15.78 -5.36 -5.35
N GLY A 16 -14.64 -4.79 -5.03
CA GLY A 16 -14.51 -3.50 -4.36
C GLY A 16 -14.73 -3.52 -2.85
N HIS A 17 -15.12 -4.66 -2.26
CA HIS A 17 -15.26 -4.75 -0.80
C HIS A 17 -13.90 -4.76 -0.11
N CYS A 18 -13.79 -3.98 0.96
CA CYS A 18 -12.63 -3.97 1.85
C CYS A 18 -12.89 -4.90 3.04
N CYS A 19 -11.94 -5.78 3.33
CA CYS A 19 -11.97 -6.61 4.53
C CYS A 19 -11.05 -5.97 5.59
N PRO A 20 -11.53 -5.75 6.81
CA PRO A 20 -10.69 -5.18 7.85
C PRO A 20 -9.51 -6.10 8.18
N ALA A 21 -8.41 -5.52 8.68
CA ALA A 21 -7.21 -6.27 9.00
C ALA A 21 -7.43 -7.36 10.07
N SER A 22 -8.50 -7.24 10.87
CA SER A 22 -8.95 -8.24 11.85
C SER A 22 -9.40 -9.55 11.22
N ASP A 23 -9.96 -9.53 10.01
CA ASP A 23 -10.48 -10.72 9.32
C ASP A 23 -9.35 -11.68 8.91
N ILE A 24 -8.18 -11.11 8.61
CA ILE A 24 -6.96 -11.87 8.38
C ILE A 24 -5.89 -11.37 9.35
N PRO A 25 -5.89 -11.85 10.61
CA PRO A 25 -4.95 -11.40 11.63
C PRO A 25 -3.48 -11.55 11.22
N ALA A 26 -2.57 -10.78 11.82
CA ALA A 26 -1.14 -10.80 11.50
C ALA A 26 -0.53 -12.21 11.53
N GLN A 27 -0.93 -13.04 12.49
CA GLN A 27 -0.50 -14.44 12.59
C GLN A 27 -0.95 -15.28 11.38
N ALA A 28 -2.18 -15.06 10.90
CA ALA A 28 -2.68 -15.77 9.72
C ALA A 28 -1.94 -15.30 8.46
N ARG A 29 -1.68 -13.99 8.31
CA ARG A 29 -0.89 -13.45 7.19
C ARG A 29 0.53 -14.01 7.17
N ALA A 30 1.19 -14.13 8.34
CA ALA A 30 2.50 -14.77 8.45
C ALA A 30 2.46 -16.23 7.97
N LEU A 31 1.42 -16.96 8.33
CA LEU A 31 1.27 -18.35 7.88
C LEU A 31 0.94 -18.47 6.38
N TYR A 32 0.21 -17.52 5.79
CA TYR A 32 -0.01 -17.47 4.33
C TYR A 32 1.27 -17.21 3.55
N ALA A 33 2.20 -16.44 4.12
CA ALA A 33 3.50 -16.22 3.50
C ALA A 33 4.38 -17.49 3.52
N VAL A 34 4.29 -18.31 4.57
CA VAL A 34 5.07 -19.55 4.72
C VAL A 34 4.45 -20.72 3.97
N ASN A 35 3.14 -20.91 4.09
CA ASN A 35 2.39 -21.99 3.44
C ASN A 35 1.39 -21.37 2.45
N PRO A 36 1.79 -21.20 1.17
CA PRO A 36 1.07 -20.38 0.20
C PRO A 36 -0.22 -21.00 -0.32
N ILE A 37 -0.52 -22.26 -0.01
CA ILE A 37 -1.76 -22.92 -0.41
C ILE A 37 -2.48 -23.51 0.79
N ARG A 38 -3.77 -23.25 0.91
CA ARG A 38 -4.62 -23.84 1.94
C ARG A 38 -5.95 -24.27 1.34
N HIS A 39 -6.41 -25.43 1.76
CA HIS A 39 -7.64 -26.01 1.28
C HIS A 39 -8.49 -26.52 2.45
N THR A 40 -9.73 -26.10 2.46
CA THR A 40 -10.78 -26.59 3.35
C THR A 40 -11.87 -27.20 2.48
N PRO A 41 -11.92 -28.53 2.37
CA PRO A 41 -12.87 -29.22 1.48
C PRO A 41 -14.33 -29.07 1.90
N ASP A 42 -14.57 -28.98 3.19
CA ASP A 42 -15.91 -28.87 3.79
C ASP A 42 -15.78 -28.17 5.16
N VAL A 43 -16.40 -27.05 5.37
CA VAL A 43 -16.37 -26.32 6.66
C VAL A 43 -17.15 -27.07 7.74
N ASP A 44 -18.06 -28.00 7.37
CA ASP A 44 -18.87 -28.78 8.30
C ASP A 44 -18.21 -30.10 8.71
N TYR A 45 -16.92 -30.28 8.40
CA TYR A 45 -16.19 -31.46 8.83
C TYR A 45 -16.15 -31.60 10.37
N THR A 46 -16.06 -32.82 10.86
CA THR A 46 -15.77 -33.10 12.26
C THR A 46 -14.27 -33.21 12.47
N PRO A 47 -13.67 -32.38 13.35
CA PRO A 47 -12.25 -32.51 13.64
C PRO A 47 -11.88 -33.88 14.19
N VAL A 48 -10.82 -34.49 13.67
CA VAL A 48 -10.28 -35.74 14.18
C VAL A 48 -9.16 -35.41 15.18
N PRO A 49 -9.18 -35.98 16.40
CA PRO A 49 -8.13 -35.75 17.38
C PRO A 49 -6.80 -36.33 16.92
N LEU A 50 -5.71 -35.74 17.41
CA LEU A 50 -4.36 -36.29 17.24
C LEU A 50 -4.17 -37.43 18.28
N GLU A 51 -3.64 -38.57 17.83
CA GLU A 51 -3.32 -39.72 18.71
C GLU A 51 -1.89 -40.18 18.44
N PRO A 52 -1.12 -40.51 19.50
CA PRO A 52 -1.42 -40.31 20.91
C PRO A 52 -1.34 -38.81 21.33
N LEU A 53 -2.14 -38.44 22.32
CA LEU A 53 -2.03 -37.14 22.96
C LEU A 53 -0.77 -37.13 23.85
N THR A 54 0.32 -36.60 23.33
CA THR A 54 1.63 -36.53 24.07
C THR A 54 1.68 -35.39 25.07
N GLY A 55 0.70 -34.47 25.05
CA GLY A 55 0.72 -33.23 25.83
C GLY A 55 1.62 -32.13 25.26
N GLU A 56 2.42 -32.42 24.24
CA GLU A 56 3.23 -31.45 23.52
C GLU A 56 2.47 -30.89 22.32
N SER A 57 2.66 -29.63 22.02
CA SER A 57 2.07 -29.01 20.83
C SER A 57 2.82 -29.45 19.58
N LEU A 58 2.10 -30.05 18.62
CA LEU A 58 2.65 -30.42 17.32
C LEU A 58 2.61 -29.21 16.36
N ASP A 59 3.76 -28.88 15.77
CA ASP A 59 3.79 -27.91 14.67
C ASP A 59 3.15 -28.48 13.41
N MET A 60 1.97 -27.96 13.08
CA MET A 60 1.20 -28.36 11.91
C MET A 60 1.26 -27.31 10.78
N THR A 61 2.19 -26.40 10.78
CA THR A 61 2.31 -25.32 9.80
C THR A 61 2.28 -25.86 8.36
N TRP A 62 2.95 -26.97 8.10
CA TRP A 62 3.03 -27.57 6.77
C TRP A 62 1.98 -28.71 6.52
N CYS A 63 1.15 -29.01 7.51
CA CYS A 63 0.14 -30.05 7.35
C CYS A 63 -1.02 -29.60 6.48
N ALA A 64 -1.29 -30.36 5.41
CA ALA A 64 -2.42 -30.11 4.53
C ALA A 64 -3.78 -30.45 5.15
N CYS A 65 -3.80 -31.40 6.11
CA CYS A 65 -5.03 -31.96 6.72
C CYS A 65 -5.31 -31.39 8.12
N ARG A 66 -4.76 -30.23 8.48
CA ARG A 66 -5.02 -29.61 9.78
C ARG A 66 -6.41 -29.00 9.86
N SER A 67 -6.94 -28.95 11.07
CA SER A 67 -8.18 -28.23 11.35
C SER A 67 -7.99 -26.70 11.25
N ILE A 68 -9.02 -26.01 10.79
CA ILE A 68 -9.12 -24.55 10.83
C ILE A 68 -9.78 -24.11 12.13
N SER A 69 -9.59 -22.84 12.53
CA SER A 69 -10.16 -22.33 13.77
C SER A 69 -11.69 -22.35 13.72
N PRO A 70 -12.37 -22.56 14.85
CA PRO A 70 -13.84 -22.52 14.91
C PRO A 70 -14.41 -21.18 14.45
N ILE A 71 -13.75 -20.06 14.77
CA ILE A 71 -14.16 -18.71 14.37
C ILE A 71 -14.12 -18.59 12.84
N HIS A 72 -13.04 -19.07 12.20
CA HIS A 72 -12.94 -19.03 10.75
C HIS A 72 -13.98 -19.92 10.06
N ARG A 73 -14.34 -21.06 10.68
CA ARG A 73 -15.43 -21.91 10.19
C ARG A 73 -16.78 -21.19 10.22
N GLU A 74 -17.06 -20.49 11.32
CA GLU A 74 -18.27 -19.69 11.47
C GLU A 74 -18.32 -18.55 10.46
N TYR A 75 -17.22 -17.84 10.29
CA TYR A 75 -17.07 -16.78 9.28
C TYR A 75 -17.42 -17.30 7.87
N MET A 76 -16.85 -18.43 7.46
CA MET A 76 -17.13 -19.02 6.15
C MET A 76 -18.61 -19.46 6.01
N ARG A 77 -19.20 -19.99 7.07
CA ARG A 77 -20.64 -20.34 7.07
C ARG A 77 -21.52 -19.12 6.89
N ASN A 78 -21.19 -18.03 7.57
CA ASN A 78 -21.92 -16.75 7.47
C ASN A 78 -21.86 -16.18 6.04
N MET A 79 -20.76 -16.41 5.33
CA MET A 79 -20.62 -16.07 3.91
C MET A 79 -21.32 -17.07 2.96
N GLY A 80 -21.93 -18.13 3.44
CA GLY A 80 -22.49 -19.20 2.61
C GLY A 80 -21.43 -20.09 1.92
N VAL A 81 -20.18 -20.02 2.36
CA VAL A 81 -19.05 -20.77 1.79
C VAL A 81 -18.91 -22.10 2.51
N ARG A 82 -18.97 -23.20 1.76
CA ARG A 82 -18.80 -24.54 2.30
C ARG A 82 -17.42 -25.16 2.03
N SER A 83 -16.79 -24.77 0.93
CA SER A 83 -15.41 -25.15 0.63
C SER A 83 -14.61 -23.93 0.21
N SER A 84 -13.34 -23.88 0.60
CA SER A 84 -12.44 -22.78 0.28
C SER A 84 -11.05 -23.28 -0.07
N LEU A 85 -10.47 -22.70 -1.10
CA LEU A 85 -9.06 -22.82 -1.45
C LEU A 85 -8.46 -21.43 -1.51
N SER A 86 -7.37 -21.20 -0.79
CA SER A 86 -6.61 -19.95 -0.84
C SER A 86 -5.22 -20.17 -1.43
N LEU A 87 -4.80 -19.26 -2.29
CA LEU A 87 -3.49 -19.20 -2.92
C LEU A 87 -2.86 -17.86 -2.61
N SER A 88 -1.67 -17.88 -2.04
CA SER A 88 -0.93 -16.66 -1.73
C SER A 88 -0.20 -16.14 -2.97
N LEU A 89 -0.32 -14.85 -3.24
CA LEU A 89 0.45 -14.14 -4.26
C LEU A 89 1.61 -13.45 -3.56
N MET A 90 2.82 -13.93 -3.81
CA MET A 90 4.05 -13.43 -3.20
C MET A 90 4.77 -12.50 -4.16
N VAL A 91 5.13 -11.30 -3.68
CA VAL A 91 5.96 -10.33 -4.40
C VAL A 91 7.13 -9.96 -3.49
N ASP A 92 8.35 -10.11 -3.96
CA ASP A 92 9.59 -9.84 -3.21
C ASP A 92 9.64 -10.47 -1.81
N GLY A 93 9.17 -11.72 -1.72
CA GLY A 93 9.13 -12.48 -0.47
C GLY A 93 8.05 -12.04 0.53
N ARG A 94 7.16 -11.13 0.15
CA ARG A 94 6.05 -10.64 0.97
C ARG A 94 4.71 -11.06 0.41
N LEU A 95 3.76 -11.27 1.31
CA LEU A 95 2.37 -11.52 0.90
C LEU A 95 1.76 -10.23 0.33
N TRP A 96 1.64 -10.18 -0.98
CA TRP A 96 1.02 -9.06 -1.70
C TRP A 96 -0.51 -9.18 -1.71
N GLY A 97 -1.02 -10.38 -1.92
CA GLY A 97 -2.45 -10.65 -1.99
C GLY A 97 -2.76 -12.13 -1.99
N MET A 98 -4.02 -12.46 -2.19
CA MET A 98 -4.49 -13.85 -2.23
C MET A 98 -5.54 -14.03 -3.32
N ILE A 99 -5.54 -15.21 -3.95
CA ILE A 99 -6.66 -15.71 -4.75
C ILE A 99 -7.47 -16.63 -3.84
N LEU A 100 -8.75 -16.29 -3.64
CA LEU A 100 -9.68 -17.09 -2.85
C LEU A 100 -10.69 -17.75 -3.80
N CYS A 101 -10.76 -19.09 -3.76
CA CYS A 101 -11.74 -19.87 -4.52
C CYS A 101 -12.76 -20.44 -3.54
N HIS A 102 -13.98 -19.98 -3.62
CA HIS A 102 -15.08 -20.41 -2.75
C HIS A 102 -16.07 -21.29 -3.50
N HIS A 103 -16.70 -22.20 -2.76
CA HIS A 103 -17.73 -23.08 -3.29
C HIS A 103 -18.85 -23.25 -2.27
N ALA A 104 -20.11 -23.16 -2.73
CA ALA A 104 -21.30 -23.29 -1.89
C ALA A 104 -21.58 -24.75 -1.41
N THR A 105 -20.90 -25.74 -1.98
CA THR A 105 -20.97 -27.14 -1.56
C THR A 105 -19.59 -27.67 -1.18
N ALA A 106 -19.54 -28.79 -0.45
CA ALA A 106 -18.27 -29.44 -0.19
C ALA A 106 -17.57 -29.80 -1.50
N HIS A 107 -16.30 -29.43 -1.61
CA HIS A 107 -15.52 -29.62 -2.83
C HIS A 107 -14.08 -30.00 -2.53
N GLN A 108 -13.67 -31.16 -3.06
CA GLN A 108 -12.31 -31.68 -2.87
C GLN A 108 -11.44 -31.35 -4.07
N VAL A 109 -10.36 -30.65 -3.82
CA VAL A 109 -9.32 -30.35 -4.83
C VAL A 109 -8.22 -31.41 -4.72
N SER A 110 -7.92 -32.11 -5.82
CA SER A 110 -6.89 -33.16 -5.84
C SER A 110 -5.49 -32.57 -5.52
N PRO A 111 -4.58 -33.41 -4.95
CA PRO A 111 -3.20 -32.94 -4.68
C PRO A 111 -2.48 -32.42 -5.92
N MET A 112 -2.66 -33.09 -7.06
CA MET A 112 -2.06 -32.68 -8.33
C MET A 112 -2.57 -31.30 -8.76
N LEU A 113 -3.88 -31.05 -8.69
CA LEU A 113 -4.46 -29.75 -9.03
C LEU A 113 -3.99 -28.66 -8.06
N ARG A 114 -3.86 -28.97 -6.77
CA ARG A 114 -3.30 -28.01 -5.78
C ARG A 114 -1.87 -27.61 -6.12
N SER A 115 -1.01 -28.57 -6.49
CA SER A 115 0.36 -28.29 -6.91
C SER A 115 0.41 -27.42 -8.18
N TYR A 116 -0.44 -27.71 -9.15
CA TYR A 116 -0.57 -26.93 -10.36
C TYR A 116 -1.01 -25.47 -10.04
N LEU A 117 -2.03 -25.31 -9.21
CA LEU A 117 -2.55 -24.00 -8.81
C LEU A 117 -1.50 -23.20 -8.01
N GLN A 118 -0.71 -23.87 -7.17
CA GLN A 118 0.40 -23.23 -6.46
C GLN A 118 1.47 -22.72 -7.43
N MET A 119 1.81 -23.50 -8.44
CA MET A 119 2.74 -23.05 -9.50
C MET A 119 2.17 -21.84 -10.26
N MET A 120 0.89 -21.86 -10.60
CA MET A 120 0.22 -20.73 -11.25
C MET A 120 0.24 -19.48 -10.38
N ALA A 121 0.02 -19.61 -9.07
CA ALA A 121 0.10 -18.48 -8.13
C ALA A 121 1.52 -17.89 -8.07
N GLN A 122 2.56 -18.72 -8.13
CA GLN A 122 3.95 -18.24 -8.21
C GLN A 122 4.20 -17.45 -9.49
N VAL A 123 3.82 -17.99 -10.64
CA VAL A 123 3.94 -17.30 -11.94
C VAL A 123 3.17 -15.98 -11.93
N THR A 124 1.98 -15.96 -11.34
CA THR A 124 1.19 -14.72 -11.19
C THR A 124 1.90 -13.70 -10.29
N GLY A 125 2.49 -14.14 -9.17
CA GLY A 125 3.27 -13.29 -8.29
C GLY A 125 4.49 -12.67 -8.99
N ASP A 126 5.20 -13.45 -9.80
CA ASP A 126 6.33 -12.97 -10.60
C ASP A 126 5.88 -11.96 -11.67
N ALA A 127 4.76 -12.23 -12.34
CA ALA A 127 4.19 -11.30 -13.31
C ALA A 127 3.74 -9.98 -12.65
N LEU A 128 3.12 -10.05 -11.47
CA LEU A 128 2.76 -8.87 -10.67
C LEU A 128 4.00 -8.06 -10.28
N ARG A 129 5.07 -8.71 -9.84
CA ARG A 129 6.34 -8.04 -9.52
C ARG A 129 6.86 -7.23 -10.70
N VAL A 130 6.89 -7.84 -11.89
CA VAL A 130 7.34 -7.17 -13.13
C VAL A 130 6.42 -5.99 -13.48
N SER A 131 5.10 -6.18 -13.36
CA SER A 131 4.13 -5.09 -13.63
C SER A 131 4.30 -3.92 -12.67
N ILE A 132 4.42 -4.17 -11.37
CA ILE A 132 4.60 -3.14 -10.34
C ILE A 132 5.91 -2.37 -10.58
N GLN A 133 7.00 -3.10 -10.89
CA GLN A 133 8.28 -2.47 -11.18
C GLN A 133 8.19 -1.59 -12.43
N LYS A 134 7.58 -2.09 -13.50
CA LYS A 134 7.42 -1.34 -14.73
C LYS A 134 6.56 -0.08 -14.52
N GLU A 135 5.46 -0.17 -13.78
CA GLU A 135 4.61 0.97 -13.47
C GLU A 135 5.39 2.04 -12.69
N ALA A 136 6.23 1.64 -11.72
CA ALA A 136 7.09 2.54 -10.98
C ALA A 136 8.16 3.21 -11.88
N GLU A 137 8.75 2.46 -12.81
CA GLU A 137 9.73 2.99 -13.78
C GLU A 137 9.07 3.97 -14.76
N ASP A 138 7.91 3.62 -15.32
CA ASP A 138 7.14 4.47 -16.24
C ASP A 138 6.73 5.79 -15.54
N HIS A 139 6.32 5.71 -14.28
CA HIS A 139 5.97 6.89 -13.47
C HIS A 139 7.20 7.77 -13.19
N ALA A 140 8.33 7.18 -12.82
CA ALA A 140 9.58 7.92 -12.59
C ALA A 140 10.08 8.60 -13.87
N GLU A 141 9.96 7.95 -15.03
CA GLU A 141 10.33 8.53 -16.32
C GLU A 141 9.39 9.69 -16.70
N ALA A 142 8.09 9.56 -16.48
CA ALA A 142 7.11 10.62 -16.70
C ALA A 142 7.44 11.87 -15.86
N ILE A 143 7.69 11.71 -14.56
CA ILE A 143 8.12 12.80 -13.67
C ILE A 143 9.42 13.44 -14.19
N SER A 144 10.43 12.64 -14.51
CA SER A 144 11.72 13.13 -14.98
C SER A 144 11.61 13.92 -16.29
N SER A 145 10.74 13.47 -17.22
CA SER A 145 10.52 14.15 -18.49
C SER A 145 9.79 15.47 -18.31
N GLN A 146 8.81 15.51 -17.40
CA GLN A 146 8.09 16.74 -17.04
C GLN A 146 8.99 17.76 -16.35
N MET A 147 9.81 17.32 -15.41
CA MET A 147 10.80 18.17 -14.76
C MET A 147 11.80 18.76 -15.75
N ARG A 148 12.30 17.96 -16.69
CA ARG A 148 13.21 18.47 -17.74
C ARG A 148 12.54 19.54 -18.62
N ARG A 149 11.26 19.38 -18.98
CA ARG A 149 10.52 20.39 -19.73
C ARG A 149 10.44 21.71 -18.92
N VAL A 150 10.00 21.63 -17.67
CA VAL A 150 9.91 22.81 -16.79
C VAL A 150 11.27 23.51 -16.67
N LEU A 151 12.34 22.74 -16.43
CA LEU A 151 13.69 23.32 -16.31
C LEU A 151 14.18 23.96 -17.61
N ASN A 152 13.89 23.38 -18.79
CA ASN A 152 14.29 23.95 -20.07
C ASN A 152 13.52 25.23 -20.45
N GLU A 153 12.31 25.40 -19.92
CA GLU A 153 11.46 26.57 -20.14
C GLU A 153 11.68 27.68 -19.11
N LEU A 154 12.48 27.43 -18.06
CA LEU A 154 12.88 28.46 -17.11
C LEU A 154 13.83 29.41 -17.81
N ASP A 155 13.44 30.69 -17.90
CA ASP A 155 14.30 31.76 -18.40
C ASP A 155 15.25 32.21 -17.32
N TYR A 156 16.53 31.86 -17.48
CA TYR A 156 17.56 32.16 -16.51
C TYR A 156 18.13 33.58 -16.67
N GLU A 157 17.77 34.30 -17.74
CA GLU A 157 18.44 35.56 -18.07
C GLU A 157 17.72 36.84 -17.59
N ASP A 158 16.37 36.83 -17.47
CA ASP A 158 15.64 38.12 -17.32
C ASP A 158 14.61 38.17 -16.17
N ARG A 159 14.31 37.08 -15.50
CA ARG A 159 13.36 37.06 -14.37
C ARG A 159 13.92 36.31 -13.19
N SER A 160 13.51 36.72 -11.98
CA SER A 160 13.75 35.90 -10.81
C SER A 160 13.25 34.48 -11.06
N LEU A 161 14.10 33.47 -10.83
CA LEU A 161 13.76 32.06 -10.91
C LEU A 161 12.47 31.75 -10.15
N LEU A 162 12.20 32.47 -9.07
CA LEU A 162 11.00 32.37 -8.25
C LEU A 162 9.75 32.80 -9.02
N GLU A 163 9.78 33.91 -9.76
CA GLU A 163 8.63 34.36 -10.56
C GLU A 163 8.31 33.37 -11.67
N SER A 164 9.32 32.75 -12.26
CA SER A 164 9.14 31.69 -13.26
C SER A 164 8.57 30.44 -12.66
N LEU A 165 8.97 30.06 -11.46
CA LEU A 165 8.42 28.90 -10.74
C LEU A 165 6.99 29.12 -10.27
N GLU A 166 6.62 30.34 -9.85
CA GLU A 166 5.28 30.66 -9.32
C GLU A 166 4.15 30.35 -10.32
N GLN A 167 4.44 30.42 -11.61
CA GLN A 167 3.49 30.14 -12.69
C GLN A 167 3.43 28.66 -13.09
N ARG A 168 4.23 27.78 -12.48
CA ARG A 168 4.41 26.37 -12.88
C ARG A 168 3.60 25.39 -12.03
N HIS A 169 2.28 25.41 -12.23
CA HIS A 169 1.38 24.45 -11.58
C HIS A 169 1.65 22.98 -11.99
N GLU A 170 2.28 22.75 -13.15
CA GLU A 170 2.68 21.41 -13.63
C GLU A 170 3.60 20.68 -12.67
N LEU A 171 4.36 21.40 -11.80
CA LEU A 171 5.16 20.79 -10.75
C LEU A 171 4.28 20.09 -9.70
N LEU A 172 3.13 20.64 -9.40
CA LEU A 172 2.19 20.02 -8.47
C LEU A 172 1.61 18.72 -9.05
N GLU A 173 1.27 18.72 -10.33
CA GLU A 173 0.78 17.53 -11.02
C GLU A 173 1.83 16.43 -11.05
N ALA A 174 3.10 16.77 -11.37
CA ALA A 174 4.20 15.82 -11.44
C ALA A 174 4.44 15.08 -10.12
N PHE A 175 4.29 15.76 -8.99
CA PHE A 175 4.49 15.20 -7.65
C PHE A 175 3.17 14.83 -6.97
N GLU A 176 2.04 14.91 -7.68
CA GLU A 176 0.70 14.73 -7.12
C GLU A 176 0.51 15.51 -5.81
N ALA A 177 1.04 16.74 -5.77
CA ALA A 177 1.03 17.58 -4.59
C ALA A 177 -0.05 18.65 -4.67
N ASP A 178 -0.57 19.07 -3.52
CA ASP A 178 -1.56 20.16 -3.41
C ASP A 178 -0.90 21.50 -3.25
N ALA A 179 0.31 21.53 -2.68
CA ALA A 179 1.09 22.76 -2.51
C ALA A 179 2.58 22.50 -2.66
N LEU A 180 3.30 23.50 -3.19
CA LEU A 180 4.75 23.59 -3.21
C LEU A 180 5.18 24.90 -2.56
N LEU A 181 6.00 24.80 -1.53
CA LEU A 181 6.66 25.93 -0.89
C LEU A 181 8.13 25.94 -1.31
N VAL A 182 8.60 27.06 -1.81
CA VAL A 182 10.00 27.24 -2.21
C VAL A 182 10.61 28.38 -1.43
N ARG A 183 11.83 28.16 -0.92
CA ARG A 183 12.67 29.21 -0.32
C ARG A 183 14.00 29.25 -1.08
N LEU A 184 14.27 30.39 -1.71
CA LEU A 184 15.51 30.66 -2.46
C LEU A 184 16.04 32.02 -2.11
N HIS A 185 17.32 32.11 -1.74
CA HIS A 185 18.02 33.38 -1.42
C HIS A 185 17.24 34.23 -0.41
N GLY A 186 16.57 33.60 0.58
CA GLY A 186 15.76 34.27 1.59
C GLY A 186 14.35 34.69 1.12
N GLN A 187 14.03 34.57 -0.16
CA GLN A 187 12.68 34.79 -0.68
C GLN A 187 11.87 33.52 -0.60
N LYS A 188 10.55 33.67 -0.42
CA LYS A 188 9.60 32.54 -0.30
C LYS A 188 8.47 32.72 -1.27
N ILE A 189 8.13 31.66 -1.98
CA ILE A 189 6.92 31.56 -2.79
C ILE A 189 6.12 30.32 -2.38
N ALA A 190 4.83 30.37 -2.66
CA ALA A 190 3.91 29.23 -2.49
C ALA A 190 3.12 29.06 -3.78
N ILE A 191 3.04 27.82 -4.27
CA ILE A 191 2.32 27.43 -5.47
C ILE A 191 1.23 26.44 -5.06
N GLY A 192 0.05 26.55 -5.64
CA GLY A 192 -1.08 25.68 -5.37
C GLY A 192 -1.92 26.15 -4.19
N ARG A 193 -2.41 25.22 -3.40
CA ARG A 193 -3.31 25.48 -2.26
C ARG A 193 -2.56 26.20 -1.14
N GLU A 194 -3.22 27.15 -0.46
CA GLU A 194 -2.62 27.92 0.64
C GLU A 194 -2.28 26.99 1.81
N ALA A 195 -0.98 26.84 2.07
CA ALA A 195 -0.47 25.99 3.15
C ALA A 195 -0.44 26.72 4.49
N PRO A 196 -0.56 26.02 5.64
CA PRO A 196 -0.47 26.65 6.95
C PRO A 196 0.84 27.41 7.17
N SER A 197 0.75 28.59 7.75
CA SER A 197 1.92 29.41 8.03
C SER A 197 2.93 28.68 8.91
N GLY A 198 4.22 28.77 8.57
CA GLY A 198 5.30 28.15 9.33
C GLY A 198 5.48 26.64 9.12
N ILE A 199 4.65 25.97 8.31
CA ILE A 199 4.74 24.50 8.09
C ILE A 199 6.12 24.08 7.58
N MET A 200 6.72 24.82 6.68
CA MET A 200 8.06 24.54 6.15
C MET A 200 9.12 24.50 7.26
N SER A 201 9.08 25.46 8.19
CA SER A 201 10.03 25.52 9.30
C SER A 201 9.80 24.38 10.30
N LEU A 202 8.56 23.99 10.52
CA LEU A 202 8.23 22.86 11.38
C LEU A 202 8.72 21.53 10.80
N VAL A 203 8.50 21.29 9.52
CA VAL A 203 9.01 20.10 8.84
C VAL A 203 10.54 20.10 8.86
N GLU A 204 11.17 21.23 8.53
CA GLU A 204 12.62 21.37 8.49
C GLU A 204 13.29 21.06 9.83
N GLN A 205 12.71 21.49 10.96
CA GLN A 205 13.24 21.21 12.29
C GLN A 205 13.30 19.70 12.57
N GLU A 206 12.30 18.96 12.14
CA GLU A 206 12.22 17.51 12.41
C GLU A 206 13.09 16.67 11.46
N VAL A 207 13.33 17.16 10.23
CA VAL A 207 14.06 16.39 9.22
C VAL A 207 15.46 16.94 8.92
N ALA A 208 15.93 17.93 9.68
CA ALA A 208 17.15 18.67 9.40
C ALA A 208 18.39 17.77 9.23
N GLU A 209 18.53 16.75 10.05
CA GLU A 209 19.67 15.84 9.98
C GLU A 209 19.57 14.91 8.76
N ASP A 210 18.40 14.31 8.54
CA ASP A 210 18.16 13.37 7.44
C ASP A 210 18.27 14.08 6.07
N ALA A 211 17.84 15.34 6.00
CA ALA A 211 17.83 16.13 4.78
C ALA A 211 19.21 16.68 4.36
N LYS A 212 20.28 16.38 5.10
CA LYS A 212 21.66 16.77 4.72
C LYS A 212 22.19 15.96 3.54
N GLU A 213 21.80 14.69 3.45
CA GLU A 213 22.35 13.75 2.47
C GLU A 213 21.40 13.50 1.30
N ALA A 214 20.09 13.53 1.53
CA ALA A 214 19.08 13.24 0.52
C ALA A 214 17.76 13.95 0.81
N PRO A 215 16.85 14.08 -0.19
CA PRO A 215 15.48 14.49 0.04
C PRO A 215 14.77 13.55 1.03
N VAL A 216 13.97 14.12 1.94
CA VAL A 216 13.20 13.38 2.93
C VAL A 216 11.72 13.42 2.58
N PHE A 217 11.06 12.29 2.60
CA PHE A 217 9.63 12.20 2.33
C PHE A 217 8.92 11.34 3.38
N SER A 218 7.64 11.56 3.54
CA SER A 218 6.74 10.73 4.34
C SER A 218 5.32 10.85 3.81
N ASP A 219 4.62 9.72 3.77
CA ASP A 219 3.18 9.62 3.54
C ASP A 219 2.36 9.67 4.85
N ARG A 220 3.06 9.83 6.00
CA ARG A 220 2.50 9.86 7.35
C ARG A 220 3.11 10.99 8.17
N ILE A 221 2.76 12.21 7.81
CA ILE A 221 3.31 13.41 8.47
C ILE A 221 3.11 13.35 10.00
N GLY A 222 1.93 12.98 10.48
CA GLY A 222 1.63 12.97 11.90
C GLY A 222 2.50 12.01 12.73
N GLU A 223 3.05 10.96 12.12
CA GLU A 223 4.01 10.06 12.77
C GLU A 223 5.43 10.66 12.75
N ARG A 224 5.80 11.32 11.64
CA ARG A 224 7.14 11.88 11.44
C ARG A 224 7.32 13.25 12.05
N VAL A 225 6.28 14.07 12.09
CA VAL A 225 6.25 15.42 12.62
C VAL A 225 5.07 15.57 13.61
N PRO A 226 5.19 15.03 14.83
CA PRO A 226 4.07 14.95 15.78
C PRO A 226 3.41 16.28 16.13
N VAL A 227 4.15 17.38 16.07
CA VAL A 227 3.65 18.74 16.32
C VAL A 227 2.57 19.17 15.33
N LEU A 228 2.48 18.48 14.18
CA LEU A 228 1.49 18.72 13.15
C LEU A 228 0.19 17.91 13.34
N ASN A 229 0.08 17.08 14.36
CA ASN A 229 -1.14 16.30 14.67
C ASN A 229 -2.33 17.16 15.19
N ASP A 230 -2.26 18.47 15.06
CA ASP A 230 -3.36 19.38 15.36
C ASP A 230 -4.51 19.18 14.35
N PRO A 231 -5.78 19.00 14.82
CA PRO A 231 -6.93 18.79 13.94
C PRO A 231 -7.11 19.84 12.85
N THR A 232 -6.71 21.10 13.11
CA THR A 232 -6.83 22.20 12.15
C THR A 232 -5.80 22.10 11.01
N ARG A 233 -4.68 21.38 11.24
CA ARG A 233 -3.60 21.17 10.28
C ARG A 233 -3.71 19.83 9.58
N ARG A 234 -4.45 18.88 10.15
CA ARG A 234 -4.58 17.50 9.68
C ARG A 234 -5.08 17.40 8.23
N ALA A 235 -5.96 18.31 7.83
CA ALA A 235 -6.47 18.39 6.44
C ALA A 235 -5.36 18.64 5.38
N TRP A 236 -4.15 19.00 5.83
CA TRP A 236 -2.99 19.30 4.98
C TRP A 236 -1.91 18.20 5.00
N LEU A 237 -2.12 17.13 5.74
CA LEU A 237 -1.04 16.31 6.27
C LEU A 237 -1.08 14.87 5.78
N GLY A 238 -1.48 14.65 4.52
CA GLY A 238 -1.41 13.33 3.88
C GLY A 238 0.03 12.90 3.60
N GLY A 239 0.91 13.85 3.26
CA GLY A 239 2.30 13.54 2.97
C GLY A 239 3.15 14.79 2.68
N PHE A 240 4.47 14.62 2.69
CA PHE A 240 5.41 15.65 2.28
C PHE A 240 6.65 15.09 1.58
N LEU A 241 7.27 15.93 0.75
CA LEU A 241 8.63 15.76 0.25
C LEU A 241 9.40 17.05 0.52
N TYR A 242 10.43 16.97 1.35
CA TYR A 242 11.33 18.07 1.68
C TYR A 242 12.71 17.84 1.06
N SER A 243 13.27 18.86 0.42
CA SER A 243 14.62 18.83 -0.12
C SER A 243 15.34 20.14 0.13
N ARG A 244 16.58 20.05 0.61
CA ARG A 244 17.53 21.19 0.60
C ARG A 244 18.14 21.31 -0.79
N LEU A 245 18.22 22.52 -1.29
CA LEU A 245 18.76 22.79 -2.62
C LEU A 245 20.26 23.11 -2.59
N SER A 246 20.79 23.46 -1.42
CA SER A 246 22.18 23.82 -1.24
C SER A 246 22.67 23.47 0.17
N SER A 247 23.91 23.00 0.28
CA SER A 247 24.53 22.67 1.56
C SER A 247 24.99 23.88 2.40
N GLY A 248 25.05 25.04 1.81
CA GLY A 248 25.58 26.27 2.45
C GLY A 248 24.55 27.39 2.61
N ARG A 249 23.31 27.21 2.16
CA ARG A 249 22.25 28.21 2.24
C ARG A 249 20.96 27.53 2.72
N ASP A 250 20.04 28.35 3.26
CA ASP A 250 18.72 27.90 3.68
C ASP A 250 17.74 27.70 2.50
N ASP A 251 18.29 27.40 1.30
CA ASP A 251 17.48 27.17 0.10
C ASP A 251 16.86 25.77 0.18
N ALA A 252 15.55 25.72 0.07
CA ALA A 252 14.81 24.47 0.21
C ALA A 252 13.47 24.51 -0.53
N LEU A 253 12.94 23.33 -0.81
CA LEU A 253 11.58 23.13 -1.32
C LEU A 253 10.85 22.10 -0.49
N LEU A 254 9.53 22.29 -0.38
CA LEU A 254 8.62 21.42 0.35
C LEU A 254 7.35 21.22 -0.48
N PHE A 255 7.15 20.02 -0.98
CA PHE A 255 5.87 19.59 -1.52
C PHE A 255 5.00 19.07 -0.38
N LEU A 256 3.73 19.40 -0.43
CA LEU A 256 2.72 18.96 0.52
C LEU A 256 1.55 18.31 -0.20
N ARG A 257 1.09 17.19 0.34
CA ARG A 257 -0.13 16.51 -0.09
C ARG A 257 -1.15 16.57 1.04
N ALA A 258 -2.37 16.97 0.74
CA ALA A 258 -3.46 16.97 1.71
C ALA A 258 -3.90 15.54 2.04
N GLU A 259 -4.54 15.36 3.19
CA GLU A 259 -5.20 14.10 3.53
C GLU A 259 -6.38 13.88 2.58
N SER A 260 -6.43 12.73 1.93
CA SER A 260 -7.59 12.32 1.14
C SER A 260 -8.40 11.29 1.92
N VAL A 261 -9.67 11.61 2.17
CA VAL A 261 -10.62 10.66 2.76
C VAL A 261 -11.25 9.85 1.65
N ARG A 262 -11.06 8.52 1.67
CA ARG A 262 -11.77 7.61 0.78
C ARG A 262 -12.91 6.96 1.55
N ASN A 263 -14.09 6.93 0.93
CA ASN A 263 -15.18 6.10 1.44
C ASN A 263 -14.96 4.67 0.94
N GLU A 264 -14.85 3.73 1.87
CA GLU A 264 -14.66 2.31 1.57
C GLU A 264 -15.93 1.54 1.96
N THR A 265 -16.31 0.56 1.15
CA THR A 265 -17.39 -0.37 1.46
C THR A 265 -16.79 -1.57 2.17
N TRP A 266 -17.15 -1.76 3.45
CA TRP A 266 -16.69 -2.89 4.25
C TRP A 266 -17.61 -4.10 4.04
N ALA A 267 -17.02 -5.28 3.93
CA ALA A 267 -17.72 -6.57 3.79
C ALA A 267 -18.27 -7.06 5.13
#